data_13079e73733f06935f4a3d11abb09b78
#
_entry.id   13079e73733f06935f4a3d11abb09b78
#
_cell.length_a   1.000
_cell.length_b   1.000
_cell.length_c   1.000
_cell.angle_alpha   90.00
_cell.angle_beta   90.00
_cell.angle_gamma   90.00
#
_symmetry.space_group_name_H-M   'P 1'
#
loop_
_entity.id
_entity.type
_entity.pdbx_description
1 polymer ?
#
loop_
_entity_poly.entity_id
_entity_poly.type
_entity_poly.pdbx_seq_one_letter_code
_entity_poly.pdbx_strand_id
1 'polypeptide(L)'
;TALDDVVDYAEQTADTLGVYHVKAPMEQADRMCDVLVGAGEQVADALRGLRTGSDLGASLVEIHRLENEGDRLSREATAALFADGIDPMVVIRWKDIFASLEASIDACEHVAHVLEGIVLKRRGRAR
;
A
#
# COMPACT_ATOMS: atom_id res chain seq x y z
N THR A 1 8.66 11.58 5.77
CA THR A 1 8.88 10.32 6.50
C THR A 1 8.14 9.17 5.82
N ALA A 2 8.45 7.95 6.21
CA ALA A 2 7.77 6.76 5.69
C ALA A 2 6.25 6.80 5.93
N LEU A 3 5.81 7.31 7.09
CA LEU A 3 4.37 7.47 7.40
C LEU A 3 3.72 8.54 6.52
N ASP A 4 4.38 9.67 6.30
CA ASP A 4 3.87 10.73 5.43
C ASP A 4 3.66 10.20 4.01
N ASP A 5 4.57 9.38 3.50
CA ASP A 5 4.49 8.81 2.16
C ASP A 5 3.23 7.96 1.96
N VAL A 6 2.82 7.20 2.98
CA VAL A 6 1.56 6.41 2.92
C VAL A 6 0.37 7.32 2.62
N VAL A 7 0.25 8.41 3.38
CA VAL A 7 -0.86 9.36 3.26
C VAL A 7 -0.75 10.16 1.96
N ASP A 8 0.45 10.61 1.61
CA ASP A 8 0.68 11.41 0.41
C ASP A 8 0.30 10.66 -0.85
N TYR A 9 0.67 9.39 -0.97
CA TYR A 9 0.28 8.57 -2.13
C TYR A 9 -1.21 8.25 -2.15
N ALA A 10 -1.83 8.05 -1.00
CA ALA A 10 -3.29 7.88 -0.91
C ALA A 10 -4.03 9.13 -1.35
N GLU A 11 -3.58 10.31 -0.91
CA GLU A 11 -4.11 11.60 -1.34
C GLU A 11 -3.93 11.82 -2.85
N GLN A 12 -2.75 11.51 -3.38
CA GLN A 12 -2.48 11.59 -4.81
C GLN A 12 -3.45 10.71 -5.61
N THR A 13 -3.75 9.52 -5.11
CA THR A 13 -4.73 8.61 -5.74
C THR A 13 -6.11 9.25 -5.79
N ALA A 14 -6.58 9.81 -4.68
CA ALA A 14 -7.87 10.48 -4.60
C ALA A 14 -7.95 11.69 -5.55
N ASP A 15 -6.90 12.51 -5.57
CA ASP A 15 -6.82 13.67 -6.46
C ASP A 15 -6.84 13.25 -7.92
N THR A 16 -6.10 12.21 -8.28
CA THR A 16 -6.03 11.70 -9.65
C THR A 16 -7.39 11.19 -10.12
N LEU A 17 -8.15 10.51 -9.27
CA LEU A 17 -9.52 10.09 -9.60
C LEU A 17 -10.39 11.27 -10.02
N GLY A 18 -10.30 12.38 -9.32
CA GLY A 18 -11.05 13.60 -9.62
C GLY A 18 -10.54 14.29 -10.89
N VAL A 19 -9.24 14.51 -10.99
CA VAL A 19 -8.61 15.20 -12.12
C VAL A 19 -8.81 14.44 -13.44
N TYR A 20 -8.74 13.11 -13.40
CA TYR A 20 -8.91 12.28 -14.59
C TYR A 20 -10.37 11.97 -14.92
N HIS A 21 -11.32 12.53 -14.19
CA HIS A 21 -12.76 12.35 -14.42
C HIS A 21 -13.18 10.87 -14.45
N VAL A 22 -12.65 10.09 -13.53
CA VAL A 22 -13.01 8.67 -13.42
C VAL A 22 -14.45 8.56 -12.93
N LYS A 23 -15.30 7.88 -13.71
CA LYS A 23 -16.75 7.82 -13.46
C LYS A 23 -17.22 6.50 -12.86
N ALA A 24 -16.41 5.45 -12.97
CA ALA A 24 -16.77 4.13 -12.49
C ALA A 24 -15.54 3.42 -11.92
N PRO A 25 -15.67 2.71 -10.80
CA PRO A 25 -14.55 1.96 -10.21
C PRO A 25 -14.19 0.74 -11.08
N MET A 26 -12.94 0.29 -10.92
CA MET A 26 -12.50 -1.03 -11.37
C MET A 26 -12.42 -1.95 -10.15
N GLU A 27 -12.79 -3.22 -10.32
CA GLU A 27 -12.75 -4.22 -9.25
C GLU A 27 -11.36 -4.34 -8.62
N GLN A 28 -10.31 -4.37 -9.43
CA GLN A 28 -8.94 -4.45 -8.94
C GLN A 28 -8.57 -3.24 -8.07
N ALA A 29 -9.05 -2.03 -8.42
CA ALA A 29 -8.82 -0.83 -7.63
C ALA A 29 -9.50 -0.94 -6.26
N ASP A 30 -10.73 -1.41 -6.21
CA ASP A 30 -11.46 -1.63 -4.96
C ASP A 30 -10.71 -2.62 -4.06
N ARG A 31 -10.24 -3.72 -4.64
CA ARG A 31 -9.46 -4.73 -3.90
C ARG A 31 -8.12 -4.18 -3.41
N MET A 32 -7.45 -3.35 -4.20
CA MET A 32 -6.22 -2.68 -3.77
C MET A 32 -6.48 -1.67 -2.65
N CYS A 33 -7.60 -0.99 -2.67
CA CYS A 33 -8.01 -0.12 -1.56
C CYS A 33 -8.21 -0.91 -0.27
N ASP A 34 -8.83 -2.09 -0.34
CA ASP A 34 -8.99 -2.98 0.82
C ASP A 34 -7.63 -3.43 1.37
N VAL A 35 -6.69 -3.78 0.48
CA VAL A 35 -5.31 -4.12 0.87
C VAL A 35 -4.63 -2.93 1.56
N LEU A 36 -4.78 -1.72 1.03
CA LEU A 36 -4.20 -0.52 1.61
C LEU A 36 -4.78 -0.22 3.00
N VAL A 37 -6.10 -0.35 3.17
CA VAL A 37 -6.76 -0.18 4.47
C VAL A 37 -6.21 -1.20 5.48
N GLY A 38 -6.12 -2.47 5.09
CA GLY A 38 -5.56 -3.52 5.93
C GLY A 38 -4.11 -3.25 6.32
N ALA A 39 -3.28 -2.81 5.37
CA ALA A 39 -1.88 -2.46 5.62
C ALA A 39 -1.77 -1.27 6.59
N GLY A 40 -2.60 -0.25 6.42
CA GLY A 40 -2.66 0.91 7.32
C GLY A 40 -3.05 0.53 8.75
N GLU A 41 -4.02 -0.37 8.91
CA GLU A 41 -4.42 -0.90 10.22
C GLU A 41 -3.26 -1.65 10.89
N GLN A 42 -2.52 -2.45 10.16
CA GLN A 42 -1.36 -3.17 10.68
C GLN A 42 -0.21 -2.21 11.03
N VAL A 43 0.00 -1.15 10.27
CA VAL A 43 0.96 -0.09 10.62
C VAL A 43 0.57 0.54 11.96
N ALA A 44 -0.69 0.88 12.16
CA ALA A 44 -1.19 1.44 13.40
C ALA A 44 -0.99 0.49 14.58
N ASP A 45 -1.29 -0.80 14.40
CA ASP A 45 -1.10 -1.82 15.44
C ASP A 45 0.38 -2.00 15.78
N ALA A 46 1.26 -2.01 14.77
CA ALA A 46 2.70 -2.10 14.98
C ALA A 46 3.25 -0.90 15.77
N LEU A 47 2.78 0.30 15.46
CA LEU A 47 3.18 1.52 16.19
C LEU A 47 2.70 1.50 17.65
N ARG A 48 1.48 1.02 17.91
CA ARG A 48 0.99 0.84 19.28
C ARG A 48 1.83 -0.19 20.03
N GLY A 49 2.13 -1.31 19.39
CA GLY A 49 2.99 -2.35 19.95
C GLY A 49 4.39 -1.86 20.27
N LEU A 50 4.97 -1.04 19.40
CA LEU A 50 6.28 -0.42 19.63
C LEU A 50 6.28 0.44 20.89
N ARG A 51 5.21 1.23 21.09
CA ARG A 51 5.06 2.11 22.26
C ARG A 51 4.91 1.31 23.55
N THR A 52 4.20 0.19 23.53
CA THR A 52 3.92 -0.64 24.71
C THR A 52 5.00 -1.70 24.96
N GLY A 53 5.96 -1.85 24.07
CA GLY A 53 7.00 -2.88 24.16
C GLY A 53 6.52 -4.27 23.76
N SER A 54 5.38 -4.38 23.10
CA SER A 54 4.83 -5.65 22.64
C SER A 54 5.61 -6.20 21.43
N ASP A 55 5.42 -7.50 21.13
CA ASP A 55 5.99 -8.12 19.93
C ASP A 55 5.25 -7.61 18.68
N LEU A 56 6.00 -7.10 17.71
CA LEU A 56 5.48 -6.58 16.45
C LEU A 56 5.41 -7.65 15.34
N GLY A 57 5.91 -8.85 15.58
CA GLY A 57 6.12 -9.86 14.55
C GLY A 57 4.89 -10.16 13.69
N ALA A 58 3.72 -10.33 14.32
CA ALA A 58 2.49 -10.64 13.60
C ALA A 58 2.06 -9.49 12.67
N SER A 59 2.13 -8.23 13.14
CA SER A 59 1.79 -7.06 12.32
C SER A 59 2.76 -6.89 11.15
N LEU A 60 4.06 -7.08 11.38
CA LEU A 60 5.08 -6.95 10.33
C LEU A 60 4.92 -8.02 9.25
N VAL A 61 4.66 -9.26 9.63
CA VAL A 61 4.39 -10.36 8.68
C VAL A 61 3.14 -10.05 7.85
N GLU A 62 2.08 -9.55 8.47
CA GLU A 62 0.85 -9.23 7.77
C GLU A 62 1.02 -8.07 6.78
N ILE A 63 1.82 -7.05 7.13
CA ILE A 63 2.14 -5.96 6.20
C ILE A 63 2.85 -6.51 4.95
N HIS A 64 3.84 -7.38 5.11
CA HIS A 64 4.53 -8.01 3.97
C HIS A 64 3.59 -8.84 3.13
N ARG A 65 2.68 -9.60 3.75
CA ARG A 65 1.67 -10.37 3.03
C ARG A 65 0.75 -9.48 2.20
N LEU A 66 0.29 -8.37 2.77
CA LEU A 66 -0.59 -7.41 2.09
C LEU A 66 0.15 -6.70 0.94
N GLU A 67 1.43 -6.39 1.11
CA GLU A 67 2.23 -5.83 0.02
C GLU A 67 2.34 -6.81 -1.16
N ASN A 68 2.60 -8.09 -0.89
CA ASN A 68 2.62 -9.13 -1.93
C ASN A 68 1.27 -9.25 -2.63
N GLU A 69 0.17 -9.17 -1.89
CA GLU A 69 -1.19 -9.18 -2.47
C GLU A 69 -1.43 -7.94 -3.34
N GLY A 70 -0.99 -6.77 -2.89
CA GLY A 70 -1.04 -5.53 -3.67
C GLY A 70 -0.27 -5.62 -4.99
N ASP A 71 0.94 -6.18 -4.97
CA ASP A 71 1.74 -6.44 -6.17
C ASP A 71 1.01 -7.37 -7.15
N ARG A 72 0.42 -8.43 -6.64
CA ARG A 72 -0.35 -9.38 -7.47
C ARG A 72 -1.53 -8.69 -8.13
N LEU A 73 -2.30 -7.92 -7.38
CA LEU A 73 -3.46 -7.18 -7.89
C LEU A 73 -3.03 -6.11 -8.92
N SER A 74 -1.94 -5.42 -8.69
CA SER A 74 -1.39 -4.44 -9.63
C SER A 74 -1.03 -5.08 -10.96
N ARG A 75 -0.37 -6.23 -10.94
CA ARG A 75 -0.04 -6.98 -12.15
C ARG A 75 -1.29 -7.48 -12.89
N GLU A 76 -2.26 -8.01 -12.16
CA GLU A 76 -3.54 -8.44 -12.70
C GLU A 76 -4.30 -7.28 -13.36
N ALA A 77 -4.34 -6.12 -12.68
CA ALA A 77 -4.98 -4.92 -13.18
C ALA A 77 -4.29 -4.39 -14.45
N THR A 78 -2.98 -4.37 -14.45
CA THR A 78 -2.19 -3.94 -15.62
C THR A 78 -2.46 -4.85 -16.82
N ALA A 79 -2.46 -6.15 -16.61
CA ALA A 79 -2.77 -7.12 -17.68
C ALA A 79 -4.19 -6.90 -18.24
N ALA A 80 -5.16 -6.62 -17.38
CA ALA A 80 -6.53 -6.34 -17.81
C ALA A 80 -6.62 -5.05 -18.66
N LEU A 81 -5.84 -4.03 -18.33
CA LEU A 81 -5.80 -2.77 -19.08
C LEU A 81 -5.20 -2.94 -20.48
N PHE A 82 -4.30 -3.87 -20.67
CA PHE A 82 -3.66 -4.13 -21.98
C PHE A 82 -4.36 -5.22 -22.79
N ALA A 83 -5.53 -5.67 -22.37
CA ALA A 83 -6.37 -6.56 -23.17
C ALA A 83 -6.90 -5.83 -24.42
N ASP A 84 -7.18 -6.61 -25.49
CA ASP A 84 -7.68 -6.07 -26.75
C ASP A 84 -8.99 -5.30 -26.56
N GLY A 85 -9.13 -4.20 -27.28
CA GLY A 85 -10.36 -3.42 -27.31
C GLY A 85 -10.56 -2.41 -26.19
N ILE A 86 -9.57 -2.24 -25.31
CA ILE A 86 -9.63 -1.21 -24.26
C ILE A 86 -9.20 0.14 -24.82
N ASP A 87 -10.01 1.17 -24.56
CA ASP A 87 -9.72 2.55 -24.95
C ASP A 87 -8.38 3.00 -24.34
N PRO A 88 -7.42 3.52 -25.15
CA PRO A 88 -6.15 4.02 -24.64
C PRO A 88 -6.26 5.07 -23.54
N MET A 89 -7.30 5.91 -23.54
CA MET A 89 -7.51 6.90 -22.47
C MET A 89 -7.84 6.22 -21.14
N VAL A 90 -8.60 5.13 -21.17
CA VAL A 90 -8.90 4.33 -19.98
C VAL A 90 -7.61 3.68 -19.44
N VAL A 91 -6.76 3.16 -20.32
CA VAL A 91 -5.46 2.59 -19.95
C VAL A 91 -4.58 3.61 -19.25
N ILE A 92 -4.45 4.81 -19.81
CA ILE A 92 -3.63 5.89 -19.23
C ILE A 92 -4.15 6.29 -17.85
N ARG A 93 -5.44 6.52 -17.71
CA ARG A 93 -6.07 6.92 -16.43
C ARG A 93 -5.82 5.91 -15.33
N TRP A 94 -6.16 4.66 -15.60
CA TRP A 94 -6.07 3.60 -14.59
C TRP A 94 -4.64 3.18 -14.30
N LYS A 95 -3.76 3.20 -15.28
CA LYS A 95 -2.34 2.89 -15.06
C LYS A 95 -1.73 3.82 -14.00
N ASP A 96 -2.01 5.11 -14.09
CA ASP A 96 -1.52 6.09 -13.11
C ASP A 96 -2.15 5.88 -11.72
N ILE A 97 -3.45 5.57 -11.69
CA ILE A 97 -4.17 5.30 -10.43
C ILE A 97 -3.61 4.07 -9.74
N PHE A 98 -3.42 2.97 -10.47
CA PHE A 98 -2.83 1.75 -9.91
C PHE A 98 -1.40 1.99 -9.42
N ALA A 99 -0.61 2.79 -10.13
CA ALA A 99 0.76 3.11 -9.70
C ALA A 99 0.78 3.86 -8.36
N SER A 100 -0.11 4.82 -8.15
CA SER A 100 -0.17 5.55 -6.88
C SER A 100 -0.74 4.71 -5.73
N LEU A 101 -1.71 3.82 -6.00
CA LEU A 101 -2.20 2.85 -5.00
C LEU A 101 -1.08 1.90 -4.57
N GLU A 102 -0.35 1.33 -5.53
CA GLU A 102 0.79 0.46 -5.26
C GLU A 102 1.86 1.18 -4.45
N ALA A 103 2.17 2.43 -4.79
CA ALA A 103 3.14 3.25 -4.06
C ALA A 103 2.72 3.46 -2.61
N SER A 104 1.44 3.66 -2.32
CA SER A 104 0.93 3.80 -0.96
C SER A 104 1.06 2.50 -0.16
N ILE A 105 0.77 1.35 -0.78
CA ILE A 105 0.95 0.03 -0.16
C ILE A 105 2.43 -0.24 0.12
N ASP A 106 3.31 0.06 -0.84
CA ASP A 106 4.77 -0.07 -0.69
C ASP A 106 5.29 0.81 0.44
N ALA A 107 4.73 2.00 0.61
CA ALA A 107 5.08 2.89 1.72
C ALA A 107 4.75 2.27 3.09
N CYS A 108 3.67 1.50 3.20
CA CYS A 108 3.36 0.73 4.41
C CYS A 108 4.45 -0.32 4.70
N GLU A 109 4.93 -1.02 3.68
CA GLU A 109 6.04 -1.97 3.83
C GLU A 109 7.33 -1.26 4.24
N HIS A 110 7.57 -0.06 3.72
CA HIS A 110 8.73 0.74 4.13
C HIS A 110 8.67 1.10 5.62
N VAL A 111 7.49 1.45 6.14
CA VAL A 111 7.28 1.63 7.58
C VAL A 111 7.62 0.35 8.34
N ALA A 112 7.19 -0.80 7.86
CA ALA A 112 7.51 -2.09 8.49
C ALA A 112 9.01 -2.33 8.57
N HIS A 113 9.76 -2.05 7.49
CA HIS A 113 11.21 -2.17 7.47
C HIS A 113 11.90 -1.25 8.49
N VAL A 114 11.43 -0.01 8.63
CA VAL A 114 11.94 0.93 9.64
C VAL A 114 11.69 0.39 11.05
N LEU A 115 10.48 -0.13 11.31
CA LEU A 115 10.12 -0.70 12.61
C LEU A 115 10.95 -1.95 12.94
N GLU A 116 11.19 -2.82 11.98
CA GLU A 116 12.08 -3.98 12.13
C GLU A 116 13.48 -3.54 12.56
N GLY A 117 14.02 -2.50 11.91
CA GLY A 117 15.32 -1.92 12.26
C GLY A 117 15.37 -1.39 13.70
N ILE A 118 14.31 -0.73 14.16
CA ILE A 118 14.20 -0.23 15.54
C ILE A 118 14.17 -1.39 16.54
N VAL A 119 13.38 -2.41 16.27
CA VAL A 119 13.27 -3.60 17.14
C VAL A 119 14.62 -4.31 17.26
N LEU A 120 15.33 -4.50 16.15
CA LEU A 120 16.65 -5.13 16.14
C LEU A 120 17.67 -4.32 16.95
N LYS A 121 17.68 -3.01 16.83
CA LYS A 121 18.56 -2.12 17.63
C LYS A 121 18.27 -2.22 19.12
N ARG A 122 17.00 -2.28 19.50
CA ARG A 122 16.59 -2.43 20.91
C ARG A 122 17.06 -3.76 21.48
N ARG A 123 16.91 -4.86 20.75
CA ARG A 123 17.40 -6.19 21.15
C ARG A 123 18.91 -6.23 21.30
N GLY A 124 19.64 -5.58 20.40
CA GLY A 124 21.10 -5.48 20.47
C GLY A 124 21.59 -4.71 21.70
N ARG A 125 20.86 -3.69 22.15
CA ARG A 125 21.19 -2.92 23.36
C ARG A 125 20.86 -3.63 24.66
N ALA A 126 19.91 -4.57 24.63
CA ALA A 126 19.52 -5.36 25.80
C ALA A 126 20.50 -6.50 26.12
N ARG A 127 21.46 -6.76 25.25
CA ARG A 127 22.54 -7.73 25.42
C ARG A 127 23.83 -7.01 25.86
#